data_a080003f77d193e45c9b815c7eebcc77
#
_entry.id   a080003f77d193e45c9b815c7eebcc77
#
_cell.length_a   1.000
_cell.length_b   1.000
_cell.length_c   1.000
_cell.angle_alpha   90.00
_cell.angle_beta   90.00
_cell.angle_gamma   90.00
#
_symmetry.space_group_name_H-M   'P 1'
#
loop_
_entity.id
_entity.type
_entity.pdbx_description
1 polymer ?
#
loop_
_entity_poly.entity_id
_entity_poly.type
_entity_poly.pdbx_seq_one_letter_code
_entity_poly.pdbx_strand_id
1 'polypeptide(L)'
;MDDILEPIIKAFLGQMDSAMKVSATLSDHDGSEEITVDHLITGLVYRLMVPMTNDEIDLALESAQQIMDRLEGSESEEDEGESEESFDTLEECYPDESVVFNRKVKTNHCNCTVCAKARVCLLNYSNHDCSDPLAEKFKKAIDTTCDKHKIYI
;
A
#
# COMPACT_ATOMS: atom_id res chain seq x y z
N MET A 1 4.66 24.83 -11.08
CA MET A 1 5.25 23.61 -10.52
C MET A 1 4.31 22.91 -9.56
N ASP A 2 3.89 23.67 -8.56
CA ASP A 2 3.01 23.10 -7.54
C ASP A 2 1.68 22.66 -8.11
N ASP A 3 1.24 23.32 -9.18
CA ASP A 3 -0.05 22.99 -9.78
C ASP A 3 -0.05 21.60 -10.38
N ILE A 4 1.12 21.14 -10.85
CA ILE A 4 1.23 19.80 -11.43
C ILE A 4 1.48 18.78 -10.35
N LEU A 5 2.24 19.14 -9.34
CA LEU A 5 2.65 18.20 -8.31
C LEU A 5 1.50 17.81 -7.39
N GLU A 6 0.65 18.78 -7.05
CA GLU A 6 -0.44 18.52 -6.13
C GLU A 6 -1.40 17.42 -6.61
N PRO A 7 -1.86 17.45 -7.85
CA PRO A 7 -2.73 16.36 -8.32
C PRO A 7 -2.05 15.00 -8.30
N ILE A 8 -0.75 14.98 -8.56
CA ILE A 8 0.00 13.71 -8.55
C ILE A 8 0.05 13.16 -7.14
N ILE A 9 0.36 14.03 -6.17
CA ILE A 9 0.40 13.61 -4.77
C ILE A 9 -0.96 13.12 -4.33
N LYS A 10 -2.02 13.84 -4.69
CA LYS A 10 -3.37 13.41 -4.35
C LYS A 10 -3.69 12.05 -4.93
N ALA A 11 -3.29 11.82 -6.18
CA ALA A 11 -3.55 10.54 -6.81
C ALA A 11 -2.88 9.40 -6.04
N PHE A 12 -1.62 9.60 -5.65
CA PHE A 12 -0.92 8.56 -4.88
C PHE A 12 -1.54 8.37 -3.50
N LEU A 13 -1.86 9.45 -2.82
CA LEU A 13 -2.47 9.34 -1.49
C LEU A 13 -3.82 8.65 -1.56
N GLY A 14 -4.62 8.99 -2.57
CA GLY A 14 -5.91 8.34 -2.75
C GLY A 14 -5.76 6.87 -3.06
N GLN A 15 -4.78 6.54 -3.88
CA GLN A 15 -4.50 5.15 -4.22
C GLN A 15 -4.10 4.36 -2.99
N MET A 16 -3.22 4.94 -2.18
CA MET A 16 -2.76 4.27 -0.97
C MET A 16 -3.87 4.15 0.08
N ASP A 17 -4.70 5.18 0.21
CA ASP A 17 -5.81 5.12 1.14
C ASP A 17 -6.78 4.02 0.74
N SER A 18 -7.07 3.92 -0.54
CA SER A 18 -7.96 2.86 -1.04
C SER A 18 -7.34 1.49 -0.82
N ALA A 19 -6.03 1.37 -1.03
CA ALA A 19 -5.33 0.11 -0.78
C ALA A 19 -5.41 -0.28 0.69
N MET A 20 -5.30 0.69 1.59
CA MET A 20 -5.43 0.42 3.02
C MET A 20 -6.81 -0.10 3.37
N LYS A 21 -7.84 0.44 2.74
CA LYS A 21 -9.20 -0.04 2.97
C LYS A 21 -9.37 -1.47 2.50
N VAL A 22 -8.77 -1.80 1.36
CA VAL A 22 -8.79 -3.18 0.88
C VAL A 22 -8.04 -4.07 1.87
N SER A 23 -6.89 -3.61 2.35
CA SER A 23 -6.10 -4.38 3.31
C SER A 23 -6.89 -4.65 4.58
N ALA A 24 -7.62 -3.65 5.06
CA ALA A 24 -8.45 -3.83 6.24
C ALA A 24 -9.53 -4.86 6.01
N THR A 25 -10.15 -4.85 4.83
CA THR A 25 -11.16 -5.85 4.48
C THR A 25 -10.55 -7.24 4.46
N LEU A 26 -9.37 -7.38 3.87
CA LEU A 26 -8.69 -8.67 3.83
C LEU A 26 -8.36 -9.16 5.23
N SER A 27 -7.92 -8.26 6.10
CA SER A 27 -7.62 -8.61 7.48
C SER A 27 -8.86 -9.09 8.20
N ASP A 28 -9.98 -8.39 8.03
CA ASP A 28 -11.24 -8.80 8.65
C ASP A 28 -11.66 -10.19 8.20
N HIS A 29 -11.55 -10.45 6.90
CA HIS A 29 -11.99 -11.72 6.35
C HIS A 29 -11.03 -12.86 6.68
N ASP A 30 -9.82 -12.53 7.09
CA ASP A 30 -8.83 -13.49 7.53
C ASP A 30 -8.96 -13.78 9.02
N GLY A 31 -9.80 -13.03 9.71
CA GLY A 31 -9.95 -13.18 11.14
C GLY A 31 -8.82 -12.60 11.95
N SER A 32 -8.01 -11.76 11.35
CA SER A 32 -6.88 -11.13 12.02
C SER A 32 -7.33 -9.88 12.76
N GLU A 33 -6.70 -9.63 13.90
CA GLU A 33 -6.98 -8.42 14.64
C GLU A 33 -6.20 -7.24 14.11
N GLU A 34 -5.12 -7.50 13.39
CA GLU A 34 -4.25 -6.46 12.87
C GLU A 34 -4.00 -6.67 11.39
N ILE A 35 -3.74 -5.57 10.70
CA ILE A 35 -3.36 -5.64 9.29
C ILE A 35 -1.90 -6.03 9.22
N THR A 36 -1.61 -7.15 8.57
CA THR A 36 -0.25 -7.62 8.41
C THR A 36 0.38 -7.06 7.14
N VAL A 37 1.69 -7.26 7.01
CA VAL A 37 2.40 -6.86 5.80
C VAL A 37 1.79 -7.55 4.57
N ASP A 38 1.42 -8.80 4.72
CA ASP A 38 0.82 -9.53 3.60
C ASP A 38 -0.50 -8.90 3.16
N HIS A 39 -1.30 -8.44 4.12
CA HIS A 39 -2.54 -7.73 3.79
C HIS A 39 -2.23 -6.43 3.06
N LEU A 40 -1.20 -5.70 3.49
CA LEU A 40 -0.83 -4.45 2.85
C LEU A 40 -0.37 -4.66 1.43
N ILE A 41 0.49 -5.63 1.21
CA ILE A 41 0.99 -5.92 -0.13
C ILE A 41 -0.16 -6.33 -1.04
N THR A 42 -1.02 -7.21 -0.54
CA THR A 42 -2.17 -7.66 -1.33
C THR A 42 -3.09 -6.50 -1.67
N GLY A 43 -3.31 -5.61 -0.72
CA GLY A 43 -4.15 -4.44 -0.96
C GLY A 43 -3.56 -3.51 -2.01
N LEU A 44 -2.25 -3.30 -1.96
CA LEU A 44 -1.58 -2.47 -2.94
C LEU A 44 -1.65 -3.08 -4.33
N VAL A 45 -1.42 -4.38 -4.43
CA VAL A 45 -1.52 -5.09 -5.72
C VAL A 45 -2.94 -5.03 -6.24
N TYR A 46 -3.91 -5.24 -5.37
CA TYR A 46 -5.32 -5.17 -5.76
C TYR A 46 -5.63 -3.80 -6.36
N ARG A 47 -5.20 -2.74 -5.66
CA ARG A 47 -5.54 -1.40 -6.12
C ARG A 47 -4.83 -1.05 -7.41
N LEU A 48 -3.63 -1.58 -7.59
CA LEU A 48 -2.91 -1.35 -8.83
C LEU A 48 -3.62 -1.98 -10.02
N MET A 49 -4.15 -3.17 -9.84
CA MET A 49 -4.67 -3.96 -10.96
C MET A 49 -6.16 -3.83 -11.17
N VAL A 50 -6.92 -3.47 -10.14
CA VAL A 50 -8.37 -3.34 -10.24
C VAL A 50 -8.74 -1.85 -10.28
N PRO A 51 -9.31 -1.36 -11.38
CA PRO A 51 -9.66 0.06 -11.46
C PRO A 51 -10.70 0.44 -10.41
N MET A 52 -10.59 1.66 -9.93
CA MET A 52 -11.57 2.19 -9.00
C MET A 52 -12.81 2.61 -9.74
N THR A 53 -13.97 2.41 -9.13
CA THR A 53 -15.21 2.98 -9.65
C THR A 53 -15.18 4.49 -9.41
N ASN A 54 -16.12 5.20 -10.07
CA ASN A 54 -16.18 6.64 -9.89
C ASN A 54 -16.44 7.02 -8.43
N ASP A 55 -17.28 6.26 -7.74
CA ASP A 55 -17.55 6.54 -6.34
C ASP A 55 -16.30 6.34 -5.51
N GLU A 56 -15.53 5.30 -5.80
CA GLU A 56 -14.27 5.04 -5.09
C GLU A 56 -13.27 6.14 -5.35
N ILE A 57 -13.22 6.64 -6.58
CA ILE A 57 -12.30 7.73 -6.91
C ILE A 57 -12.66 8.99 -6.14
N ASP A 58 -13.93 9.31 -6.06
CA ASP A 58 -14.39 10.49 -5.33
C ASP A 58 -14.01 10.38 -3.86
N LEU A 59 -14.25 9.21 -3.25
CA LEU A 59 -13.89 9.00 -1.86
C LEU A 59 -12.38 9.04 -1.65
N ALA A 60 -11.63 8.48 -2.59
CA ALA A 60 -10.17 8.46 -2.48
C ALA A 60 -9.61 9.88 -2.55
N LEU A 61 -10.13 10.70 -3.45
CA LEU A 61 -9.68 12.09 -3.56
C LEU A 61 -10.04 12.89 -2.33
N GLU A 62 -11.21 12.64 -1.76
CA GLU A 62 -11.61 13.31 -0.54
C GLU A 62 -10.69 12.93 0.61
N SER A 63 -10.39 11.64 0.73
CA SER A 63 -9.45 11.19 1.75
C SER A 63 -8.08 11.80 1.56
N ALA A 64 -7.62 11.87 0.31
CA ALA A 64 -6.34 12.46 0.01
C ALA A 64 -6.28 13.92 0.43
N GLN A 65 -7.36 14.66 0.18
CA GLN A 65 -7.42 16.06 0.58
C GLN A 65 -7.34 16.19 2.09
N GLN A 66 -8.05 15.33 2.81
CA GLN A 66 -8.02 15.36 4.26
C GLN A 66 -6.61 15.06 4.79
N ILE A 67 -5.92 14.13 4.16
CA ILE A 67 -4.55 13.80 4.56
C ILE A 67 -3.64 15.01 4.33
N MET A 68 -3.77 15.66 3.18
CA MET A 68 -2.94 16.81 2.87
C MET A 68 -3.21 17.96 3.84
N ASP A 69 -4.48 18.16 4.18
CA ASP A 69 -4.84 19.21 5.15
C ASP A 69 -4.23 18.92 6.51
N ARG A 70 -4.23 17.67 6.92
CA ARG A 70 -3.64 17.27 8.19
C ARG A 70 -2.13 17.49 8.19
N LEU A 71 -1.48 17.17 7.09
CA LEU A 71 -0.03 17.37 7.01
C LEU A 71 0.34 18.82 7.10
N GLU A 72 -0.44 19.70 6.46
CA GLU A 72 -0.18 21.12 6.54
C GLU A 72 -0.43 21.65 7.94
N GLY A 73 -1.47 21.13 8.59
CA GLY A 73 -1.79 21.57 9.94
C GLY A 73 -0.78 21.11 10.97
N SER A 74 -0.14 19.98 10.75
CA SER A 74 0.79 19.44 11.72
C SER A 74 2.20 19.99 11.58
N GLU A 75 2.45 20.85 10.61
CA GLU A 75 3.76 21.46 10.47
C GLU A 75 4.15 22.27 11.69
N SER A 76 3.16 22.80 12.41
CA SER A 76 3.44 23.61 13.58
C SER A 76 3.81 22.80 14.81
N GLU A 77 3.70 21.50 14.75
CA GLU A 77 4.01 20.63 15.88
C GLU A 77 5.37 20.00 15.66
N GLU A 78 6.31 20.38 16.47
CA GLU A 78 7.70 19.97 16.27
C GLU A 78 8.05 18.75 17.09
N ASP A 79 7.51 17.63 16.74
CA ASP A 79 7.85 16.38 17.40
C ASP A 79 8.60 15.45 16.48
N GLU A 80 9.17 16.00 15.45
CA GLU A 80 9.82 15.17 14.44
C GLU A 80 11.02 14.41 14.97
N GLY A 81 11.68 14.94 15.97
CA GLY A 81 12.82 14.25 16.53
C GLY A 81 12.47 12.89 17.08
N GLU A 82 11.32 12.80 17.70
CA GLU A 82 10.87 11.53 18.25
C GLU A 82 10.56 10.54 17.14
N SER A 83 9.98 11.05 16.05
CA SER A 83 9.67 10.17 14.92
C SER A 83 10.94 9.56 14.34
N GLU A 84 12.00 10.34 14.29
CA GLU A 84 13.25 9.85 13.73
C GLU A 84 13.83 8.74 14.58
N GLU A 85 13.73 8.86 15.90
CA GLU A 85 14.24 7.82 16.77
C GLU A 85 13.46 6.53 16.60
N SER A 86 12.16 6.64 16.46
CA SER A 86 11.35 5.45 16.22
C SER A 86 11.74 4.78 14.91
N PHE A 87 12.04 5.58 13.92
CA PHE A 87 12.41 5.06 12.62
C PHE A 87 13.72 4.28 12.69
N ASP A 88 14.68 4.81 13.41
CA ASP A 88 15.97 4.12 13.59
C ASP A 88 15.77 2.80 14.30
N THR A 89 14.89 2.78 15.31
CA THR A 89 14.61 1.56 16.03
C THR A 89 14.05 0.49 15.12
N LEU A 90 13.18 0.90 14.20
CA LEU A 90 12.60 -0.06 13.27
C LEU A 90 13.66 -0.70 12.37
N GLU A 91 14.67 0.07 11.99
CA GLU A 91 15.72 -0.48 11.14
C GLU A 91 16.50 -1.57 11.85
N GLU A 92 16.64 -1.44 13.15
CA GLU A 92 17.38 -2.44 13.92
C GLU A 92 16.61 -3.75 14.03
N CYS A 93 15.32 -3.73 13.73
CA CYS A 93 14.50 -4.92 13.81
C CYS A 93 14.61 -5.80 12.58
N TYR A 94 15.34 -5.38 11.57
CA TYR A 94 15.49 -6.19 10.36
C TYR A 94 16.29 -7.44 10.68
N PRO A 95 15.88 -8.57 10.12
CA PRO A 95 16.62 -9.81 10.40
C PRO A 95 18.00 -9.79 9.77
N ASP A 96 18.88 -10.56 10.36
CA ASP A 96 20.22 -10.76 9.85
C ASP A 96 20.15 -11.33 8.44
N GLU A 97 20.99 -10.82 7.56
CA GLU A 97 20.99 -11.29 6.17
C GLU A 97 21.34 -12.76 6.05
N SER A 98 22.07 -13.28 7.02
CA SER A 98 22.46 -14.68 6.98
C SER A 98 21.29 -15.62 7.17
N VAL A 99 20.14 -15.11 7.62
CA VAL A 99 18.96 -15.93 7.89
C VAL A 99 17.80 -15.47 7.00
N VAL A 100 18.10 -15.09 5.80
CA VAL A 100 17.08 -14.52 4.92
C VAL A 100 16.46 -15.63 4.07
N PHE A 101 15.15 -15.71 4.13
CA PHE A 101 14.38 -16.59 3.27
C PHE A 101 13.40 -15.74 2.47
N ASN A 102 13.34 -16.00 1.18
CA ASN A 102 12.28 -15.43 0.36
C ASN A 102 11.01 -16.17 0.71
N ARG A 103 9.97 -15.43 1.05
CA ARG A 103 8.69 -16.05 1.33
C ARG A 103 7.62 -15.45 0.46
N LYS A 104 6.63 -16.25 0.16
CA LYS A 104 5.53 -15.80 -0.68
C LYS A 104 4.48 -15.10 0.17
N VAL A 105 3.82 -14.11 -0.42
CA VAL A 105 2.72 -13.41 0.22
C VAL A 105 1.62 -14.42 0.55
N LYS A 106 1.13 -14.35 1.78
CA LYS A 106 0.07 -15.23 2.23
C LYS A 106 -1.29 -14.63 1.92
N THR A 107 -2.23 -15.48 1.56
CA THR A 107 -3.58 -15.05 1.26
C THR A 107 -4.56 -15.79 2.15
N ASN A 108 -5.75 -15.20 2.31
CA ASN A 108 -6.79 -15.87 3.07
C ASN A 108 -7.58 -16.83 2.16
N HIS A 109 -8.54 -17.53 2.75
CA HIS A 109 -9.35 -18.49 2.02
C HIS A 109 -10.79 -18.03 1.85
N CYS A 110 -11.06 -16.77 2.10
CA CYS A 110 -12.39 -16.22 1.94
C CYS A 110 -12.76 -16.18 0.47
N ASN A 111 -14.02 -16.50 0.17
CA ASN A 111 -14.50 -16.56 -1.20
C ASN A 111 -15.36 -15.36 -1.58
N CYS A 112 -15.32 -14.29 -0.81
CA CYS A 112 -16.03 -13.07 -1.18
C CYS A 112 -15.39 -12.46 -2.43
N THR A 113 -16.11 -11.50 -3.01
CA THR A 113 -15.67 -10.89 -4.26
C THR A 113 -14.28 -10.25 -4.14
N VAL A 114 -14.06 -9.51 -3.06
CA VAL A 114 -12.80 -8.79 -2.88
C VAL A 114 -11.65 -9.77 -2.67
N CYS A 115 -11.82 -10.74 -1.78
CA CYS A 115 -10.75 -11.68 -1.47
C CYS A 115 -10.41 -12.56 -2.68
N ALA A 116 -11.43 -12.98 -3.41
CA ALA A 116 -11.21 -13.80 -4.60
C ALA A 116 -10.47 -13.00 -5.67
N LYS A 117 -10.87 -11.75 -5.89
CA LYS A 117 -10.20 -10.91 -6.86
C LYS A 117 -8.76 -10.63 -6.43
N ALA A 118 -8.55 -10.45 -5.13
CA ALA A 118 -7.21 -10.19 -4.63
C ALA A 118 -6.27 -11.36 -4.95
N ARG A 119 -6.74 -12.57 -4.76
CA ARG A 119 -5.94 -13.74 -5.08
C ARG A 119 -5.62 -13.82 -6.57
N VAL A 120 -6.61 -13.50 -7.41
CA VAL A 120 -6.38 -13.50 -8.87
C VAL A 120 -5.34 -12.43 -9.23
N CYS A 121 -5.43 -11.25 -8.61
CA CYS A 121 -4.46 -10.20 -8.85
C CYS A 121 -3.05 -10.65 -8.51
N LEU A 122 -2.88 -11.33 -7.37
CA LEU A 122 -1.56 -11.81 -6.99
C LEU A 122 -1.03 -12.82 -8.00
N LEU A 123 -1.90 -13.68 -8.53
CA LEU A 123 -1.47 -14.67 -9.51
C LEU A 123 -1.00 -14.02 -10.81
N ASN A 124 -1.61 -12.91 -11.19
CA ASN A 124 -1.32 -12.26 -12.47
C ASN A 124 -0.40 -11.06 -12.34
N TYR A 125 0.05 -10.76 -11.13
CA TYR A 125 0.82 -9.55 -10.89
C TYR A 125 2.10 -9.47 -11.71
N SER A 126 2.84 -10.57 -11.77
CA SER A 126 4.13 -10.56 -12.46
C SER A 126 3.98 -10.34 -13.96
N ASN A 127 2.81 -10.66 -14.51
CA ASN A 127 2.54 -10.48 -15.93
C ASN A 127 1.76 -9.20 -16.23
N HIS A 128 1.54 -8.39 -15.22
CA HIS A 128 0.73 -7.18 -15.39
C HIS A 128 1.55 -6.08 -16.06
N ASP A 129 1.02 -5.52 -17.13
CA ASP A 129 1.60 -4.40 -17.82
C ASP A 129 0.86 -3.14 -17.43
N CYS A 130 1.60 -2.17 -16.91
CA CYS A 130 1.01 -0.90 -16.54
C CYS A 130 0.86 -0.02 -17.78
N SER A 131 -0.29 0.63 -17.89
CA SER A 131 -0.58 1.42 -19.08
C SER A 131 -0.17 2.87 -18.94
N ASP A 132 0.15 3.33 -17.75
CA ASP A 132 0.52 4.73 -17.57
C ASP A 132 1.73 4.83 -16.63
N PRO A 133 2.44 5.98 -16.69
CA PRO A 133 3.68 6.13 -15.90
C PRO A 133 3.47 6.09 -14.39
N LEU A 134 2.33 6.58 -13.91
CA LEU A 134 2.06 6.57 -12.46
C LEU A 134 1.88 5.14 -11.97
N ALA A 135 1.16 4.33 -12.74
CA ALA A 135 0.97 2.93 -12.39
C ALA A 135 2.31 2.20 -12.39
N GLU A 136 3.19 2.50 -13.35
CA GLU A 136 4.50 1.87 -13.39
C GLU A 136 5.31 2.21 -12.16
N LYS A 137 5.26 3.45 -11.72
CA LYS A 137 5.98 3.86 -10.53
C LYS A 137 5.41 3.19 -9.28
N PHE A 138 4.11 3.04 -9.24
CA PHE A 138 3.45 2.38 -8.12
C PHE A 138 3.87 0.92 -8.07
N LYS A 139 3.88 0.24 -9.21
CA LYS A 139 4.30 -1.15 -9.28
C LYS A 139 5.77 -1.29 -8.89
N LYS A 140 6.61 -0.39 -9.36
CA LYS A 140 8.02 -0.44 -9.02
C LYS A 140 8.24 -0.26 -7.54
N ALA A 141 7.46 0.60 -6.90
CA ALA A 141 7.56 0.80 -5.46
C ALA A 141 7.18 -0.47 -4.71
N ILE A 142 6.14 -1.16 -5.18
CA ILE A 142 5.74 -2.44 -4.58
C ILE A 142 6.88 -3.45 -4.72
N ASP A 143 7.44 -3.57 -5.93
CA ASP A 143 8.51 -4.51 -6.19
C ASP A 143 9.73 -4.23 -5.33
N THR A 144 10.10 -2.96 -5.22
CA THR A 144 11.26 -2.57 -4.42
C THR A 144 11.06 -2.92 -2.96
N THR A 145 9.87 -2.64 -2.44
CA THR A 145 9.56 -2.96 -1.04
C THR A 145 9.59 -4.46 -0.80
N CYS A 146 9.02 -5.23 -1.72
CA CYS A 146 9.02 -6.68 -1.59
C CYS A 146 10.44 -7.24 -1.61
N ASP A 147 11.28 -6.72 -2.50
CA ASP A 147 12.67 -7.16 -2.55
C ASP A 147 13.40 -6.84 -1.26
N LYS A 148 13.15 -5.66 -0.72
CA LYS A 148 13.82 -5.24 0.51
C LYS A 148 13.48 -6.16 1.67
N HIS A 149 12.27 -6.64 1.72
CA HIS A 149 11.80 -7.48 2.83
C HIS A 149 11.80 -8.96 2.48
N LYS A 150 12.37 -9.32 1.33
CA LYS A 150 12.49 -10.73 0.91
C LYS A 150 11.13 -11.41 0.82
N ILE A 151 10.17 -10.71 0.28
CA ILE A 151 8.83 -11.23 0.04
C ILE A 151 8.62 -11.25 -1.46
N TYR A 152 7.98 -12.30 -1.97
CA TYR A 152 7.63 -12.33 -3.38
C TYR A 152 6.15 -12.64 -3.55
N ILE A 153 5.62 -12.18 -4.67
CA ILE A 153 4.20 -12.32 -4.99
C ILE A 153 3.92 -13.50 -5.96
#